data_66999a45506b801effac5732e87fe83f
#
_entry.id   66999a45506b801effac5732e87fe83f
#
_cell.length_a   1.000
_cell.length_b   1.000
_cell.length_c   1.000
_cell.angle_alpha   90.00
_cell.angle_beta   90.00
_cell.angle_gamma   90.00
#
_symmetry.space_group_name_H-M   'P 1'
#
loop_
_entity.id
_entity.type
_entity.pdbx_description
1 polymer ?
#
loop_
_entity_poly.entity_id
_entity_poly.type
_entity_poly.pdbx_seq_one_letter_code
_entity_poly.pdbx_strand_id
1 'polypeptide(L)'
;MRINSLDALLHTVKDRPRKRLVVAWANDAHTLEAVSAAVEAGVVEAIVVGDEAVMTQVCQEHGLPKERFRMVHVATDAEAATRAVAMVRAGEADLLMKGLLSTDKYMRAILNKEQGLLDPGAILSHVTVMEHPGHPKLLIAGDVAVIPEPEFKEKAAILGYLVKVAKALGVETPKVAVLAASEQVLPKLSSSADAALLSKMADRGQIKGALVDGPMALDGALDPESARI
;
A
#
# COMPACT_ATOMS: atom_id res chain seq x y z
N MET A 1 14.01 16.06 -3.44
CA MET A 1 15.08 15.02 -3.38
C MET A 1 14.45 13.67 -3.72
N ARG A 2 15.07 12.86 -4.55
CA ARG A 2 14.55 11.53 -4.94
C ARG A 2 14.97 10.49 -3.91
N ILE A 3 14.04 9.65 -3.49
CA ILE A 3 14.26 8.53 -2.57
C ILE A 3 14.57 7.28 -3.39
N ASN A 4 15.75 6.69 -3.22
CA ASN A 4 16.24 5.58 -4.04
C ASN A 4 16.38 4.25 -3.28
N SER A 5 16.22 4.24 -1.95
CA SER A 5 16.28 3.04 -1.10
C SER A 5 15.23 3.10 0.00
N LEU A 6 14.91 1.95 0.60
CA LEU A 6 14.00 1.86 1.74
C LEU A 6 14.60 2.53 2.98
N ASP A 7 15.92 2.46 3.17
CA ASP A 7 16.60 3.18 4.26
C ASP A 7 16.48 4.69 4.10
N ALA A 8 16.68 5.21 2.87
CA ALA A 8 16.49 6.64 2.59
C ALA A 8 15.04 7.08 2.81
N LEU A 9 14.05 6.21 2.51
CA LEU A 9 12.65 6.44 2.81
C LEU A 9 12.44 6.55 4.33
N LEU A 10 12.95 5.60 5.10
CA LEU A 10 12.85 5.60 6.55
C LEU A 10 13.46 6.86 7.16
N HIS A 11 14.65 7.28 6.71
CA HIS A 11 15.28 8.54 7.16
C HIS A 11 14.40 9.75 6.83
N THR A 12 13.85 9.81 5.64
CA THR A 12 12.98 10.92 5.21
C THR A 12 11.70 11.03 6.03
N VAL A 13 11.13 9.91 6.48
CA VAL A 13 9.89 9.91 7.29
C VAL A 13 10.16 10.31 8.73
N LYS A 14 11.34 9.99 9.28
CA LYS A 14 11.74 10.38 10.66
C LYS A 14 11.77 11.89 10.86
N ASP A 15 12.09 12.64 9.83
CA ASP A 15 12.15 14.12 9.86
C ASP A 15 10.76 14.78 9.70
N ARG A 16 9.69 13.99 9.58
CA ARG A 16 8.33 14.49 9.41
C ARG A 16 7.50 14.33 10.69
N PRO A 17 6.41 15.08 10.84
CA PRO A 17 5.47 14.85 11.93
C PRO A 17 4.99 13.40 11.94
N ARG A 18 5.03 12.77 13.11
CA ARG A 18 4.56 11.39 13.30
C ARG A 18 3.12 11.25 12.86
N LYS A 19 2.80 10.11 12.25
CA LYS A 19 1.45 9.75 11.88
C LYS A 19 0.84 8.85 12.94
N ARG A 20 -0.45 9.03 13.21
CA ARG A 20 -1.20 8.19 14.15
C ARG A 20 -1.61 6.92 13.44
N LEU A 21 -1.05 5.80 13.89
CA LEU A 21 -1.34 4.46 13.39
C LEU A 21 -2.37 3.80 14.30
N VAL A 22 -3.50 3.37 13.75
CA VAL A 22 -4.41 2.47 14.47
C VAL A 22 -4.28 1.04 13.95
N VAL A 23 -4.15 0.09 14.87
CA VAL A 23 -3.98 -1.34 14.57
C VAL A 23 -5.24 -2.09 14.98
N ALA A 24 -5.86 -2.77 14.02
CA ALA A 24 -7.05 -3.58 14.26
C ALA A 24 -6.66 -4.99 14.75
N TRP A 25 -7.01 -5.35 16.00
CA TRP A 25 -6.74 -6.62 16.65
C TRP A 25 -5.26 -6.92 16.84
N ALA A 26 -4.63 -6.17 17.74
CA ALA A 26 -3.20 -6.26 18.06
C ALA A 26 -2.89 -7.30 19.17
N ASN A 27 -3.56 -8.44 19.16
CA ASN A 27 -3.51 -9.45 20.22
C ASN A 27 -2.36 -10.46 20.08
N ASP A 28 -1.33 -10.14 19.31
CA ASP A 28 -0.19 -11.04 19.07
C ASP A 28 1.16 -10.32 19.15
N ALA A 29 2.20 -11.09 19.43
CA ALA A 29 3.55 -10.60 19.64
C ALA A 29 4.12 -9.93 18.37
N HIS A 30 3.99 -10.56 17.20
CA HIS A 30 4.57 -10.04 15.97
C HIS A 30 4.01 -8.67 15.60
N THR A 31 2.69 -8.49 15.77
CA THR A 31 2.04 -7.20 15.54
C THR A 31 2.56 -6.14 16.53
N LEU A 32 2.60 -6.44 17.82
CA LEU A 32 3.03 -5.47 18.85
C LEU A 32 4.52 -5.16 18.75
N GLU A 33 5.39 -6.13 18.43
CA GLU A 33 6.82 -5.93 18.20
C GLU A 33 7.06 -5.00 16.99
N ALA A 34 6.41 -5.27 15.86
CA ALA A 34 6.54 -4.43 14.67
C ALA A 34 6.09 -2.98 14.91
N VAL A 35 4.96 -2.81 15.61
CA VAL A 35 4.43 -1.49 15.95
C VAL A 35 5.33 -0.79 16.97
N SER A 36 5.84 -1.51 17.98
CA SER A 36 6.80 -0.97 18.95
C SER A 36 8.07 -0.46 18.27
N ALA A 37 8.61 -1.23 17.32
CA ALA A 37 9.78 -0.81 16.54
C ALA A 37 9.50 0.46 15.71
N ALA A 38 8.31 0.59 15.12
CA ALA A 38 7.93 1.78 14.36
C ALA A 38 7.77 3.03 15.27
N VAL A 39 7.25 2.85 16.49
CA VAL A 39 7.17 3.93 17.50
C VAL A 39 8.57 4.34 17.96
N GLU A 40 9.43 3.38 18.25
CA GLU A 40 10.82 3.62 18.67
C GLU A 40 11.62 4.32 17.57
N ALA A 41 11.41 3.92 16.32
CA ALA A 41 11.99 4.60 15.16
C ALA A 41 11.48 6.04 14.96
N GLY A 42 10.46 6.47 15.70
CA GLY A 42 9.89 7.82 15.62
C GLY A 42 8.98 8.05 14.41
N VAL A 43 8.54 6.99 13.75
CA VAL A 43 7.73 7.06 12.50
C VAL A 43 6.25 7.27 12.80
N VAL A 44 5.72 6.60 13.85
CA VAL A 44 4.30 6.66 14.20
C VAL A 44 4.08 6.89 15.71
N GLU A 45 2.86 7.31 16.04
CA GLU A 45 2.21 7.16 17.33
C GLU A 45 1.20 6.04 17.21
N ALA A 46 1.18 5.07 18.14
CA ALA A 46 0.41 3.86 17.97
C ALA A 46 -0.83 3.80 18.86
N ILE A 47 -1.95 3.48 18.23
CA ILE A 47 -3.22 3.10 18.88
C ILE A 47 -3.45 1.64 18.56
N VAL A 48 -3.50 0.79 19.56
CA VAL A 48 -3.72 -0.65 19.40
C VAL A 48 -5.10 -1.04 19.91
N VAL A 49 -5.91 -1.64 19.04
CA VAL A 49 -7.28 -2.04 19.33
C VAL A 49 -7.33 -3.56 19.49
N GLY A 50 -7.85 -4.04 20.60
CA GLY A 50 -7.92 -5.49 20.88
C GLY A 50 -8.33 -5.79 22.32
N ASP A 51 -8.14 -7.02 22.76
CA ASP A 51 -8.30 -7.37 24.18
C ASP A 51 -7.13 -6.80 24.99
N GLU A 52 -7.43 -5.83 25.85
CA GLU A 52 -6.40 -5.12 26.62
C GLU A 52 -5.64 -6.04 27.58
N ALA A 53 -6.29 -7.06 28.15
CA ALA A 53 -5.63 -8.01 29.02
C ALA A 53 -4.61 -8.86 28.23
N VAL A 54 -5.02 -9.34 27.07
CA VAL A 54 -4.14 -10.12 26.16
C VAL A 54 -2.97 -9.25 25.67
N MET A 55 -3.24 -8.05 25.20
CA MET A 55 -2.19 -7.14 24.75
C MET A 55 -1.20 -6.80 25.87
N THR A 56 -1.69 -6.58 27.08
CA THR A 56 -0.85 -6.30 28.26
C THR A 56 0.02 -7.51 28.60
N GLN A 57 -0.55 -8.71 28.57
CA GLN A 57 0.20 -9.94 28.80
C GLN A 57 1.30 -10.13 27.76
N VAL A 58 0.99 -9.98 26.47
CA VAL A 58 1.97 -10.07 25.38
C VAL A 58 3.09 -9.05 25.57
N CYS A 59 2.77 -7.81 25.94
CA CYS A 59 3.80 -6.80 26.22
C CYS A 59 4.73 -7.23 27.35
N GLN A 60 4.21 -7.82 28.43
CA GLN A 60 5.01 -8.32 29.56
C GLN A 60 5.91 -9.48 29.15
N GLU A 61 5.36 -10.47 28.44
CA GLU A 61 6.09 -11.66 28.00
C GLU A 61 7.23 -11.35 27.02
N HIS A 62 7.04 -10.32 26.17
CA HIS A 62 8.02 -9.91 25.15
C HIS A 62 8.84 -8.66 25.52
N GLY A 63 8.71 -8.16 26.74
CA GLY A 63 9.48 -7.01 27.22
C GLY A 63 9.18 -5.71 26.48
N LEU A 64 7.96 -5.56 25.95
CA LEU A 64 7.55 -4.37 25.23
C LEU A 64 6.99 -3.32 26.20
N PRO A 65 7.50 -2.07 26.19
CA PRO A 65 6.96 -1.01 27.01
C PRO A 65 5.52 -0.67 26.58
N LYS A 66 4.54 -1.00 27.40
CA LYS A 66 3.12 -0.76 27.08
C LYS A 66 2.77 0.72 26.92
N GLU A 67 3.57 1.59 27.51
CA GLU A 67 3.45 3.04 27.43
C GLU A 67 3.69 3.58 26.02
N ARG A 68 4.25 2.76 25.12
CA ARG A 68 4.38 3.08 23.70
C ARG A 68 3.05 3.06 22.95
N PHE A 69 2.01 2.47 23.57
CA PHE A 69 0.72 2.23 22.92
C PHE A 69 -0.42 2.93 23.66
N ARG A 70 -1.31 3.59 22.91
CA ARG A 70 -2.66 3.90 23.39
C ARG A 70 -3.52 2.66 23.15
N MET A 71 -3.81 1.89 24.21
CA MET A 71 -4.66 0.70 24.12
C MET A 71 -6.14 1.07 24.10
N VAL A 72 -6.92 0.40 23.26
CA VAL A 72 -8.37 0.53 23.15
C VAL A 72 -8.96 -0.88 23.25
N HIS A 73 -9.67 -1.15 24.34
CA HIS A 73 -10.28 -2.46 24.58
C HIS A 73 -11.50 -2.69 23.69
N VAL A 74 -11.56 -3.88 23.07
CA VAL A 74 -12.73 -4.49 22.43
C VAL A 74 -12.70 -6.00 22.66
N ALA A 75 -13.87 -6.63 22.64
CA ALA A 75 -13.97 -8.06 22.95
C ALA A 75 -13.69 -8.99 21.76
N THR A 76 -13.86 -8.51 20.52
CA THR A 76 -13.75 -9.34 19.32
C THR A 76 -12.94 -8.67 18.20
N ASP A 77 -12.36 -9.49 17.36
CA ASP A 77 -11.60 -9.04 16.18
C ASP A 77 -12.46 -8.27 15.15
N ALA A 78 -13.73 -8.63 15.03
CA ALA A 78 -14.67 -7.90 14.16
C ALA A 78 -14.97 -6.49 14.69
N GLU A 79 -15.15 -6.35 16.02
CA GLU A 79 -15.29 -5.05 16.66
C GLU A 79 -14.00 -4.23 16.52
N ALA A 80 -12.83 -4.86 16.64
CA ALA A 80 -11.55 -4.19 16.44
C ALA A 80 -11.41 -3.59 15.04
N ALA A 81 -11.78 -4.33 14.00
CA ALA A 81 -11.77 -3.84 12.64
C ALA A 81 -12.71 -2.62 12.46
N THR A 82 -13.95 -2.74 12.96
CA THR A 82 -14.95 -1.66 12.88
C THR A 82 -14.50 -0.43 13.67
N ARG A 83 -13.98 -0.60 14.88
CA ARG A 83 -13.49 0.48 15.73
C ARG A 83 -12.30 1.21 15.12
N ALA A 84 -11.33 0.46 14.60
CA ALA A 84 -10.15 1.04 13.95
C ALA A 84 -10.52 1.84 12.70
N VAL A 85 -11.41 1.33 11.86
CA VAL A 85 -11.96 2.05 10.69
C VAL A 85 -12.68 3.34 11.13
N ALA A 86 -13.52 3.28 12.16
CA ALA A 86 -14.22 4.44 12.69
C ALA A 86 -13.26 5.53 13.19
N MET A 87 -12.14 5.15 13.83
CA MET A 87 -11.12 6.09 14.31
C MET A 87 -10.41 6.81 13.15
N VAL A 88 -10.10 6.09 12.05
CA VAL A 88 -9.54 6.73 10.85
C VAL A 88 -10.55 7.70 10.22
N ARG A 89 -11.80 7.27 10.10
CA ARG A 89 -12.88 8.11 9.55
C ARG A 89 -13.13 9.39 10.36
N ALA A 90 -13.04 9.29 11.69
CA ALA A 90 -13.18 10.42 12.61
C ALA A 90 -11.96 11.34 12.64
N GLY A 91 -10.88 11.00 11.94
CA GLY A 91 -9.61 11.74 12.01
C GLY A 91 -8.84 11.56 13.32
N GLU A 92 -9.17 10.52 14.11
CA GLU A 92 -8.40 10.15 15.31
C GLU A 92 -7.10 9.40 14.95
N ALA A 93 -7.04 8.78 13.76
CA ALA A 93 -5.87 8.12 13.20
C ALA A 93 -5.69 8.47 11.72
N ASP A 94 -4.45 8.40 11.25
CA ASP A 94 -4.05 8.72 9.87
C ASP A 94 -3.78 7.46 9.04
N LEU A 95 -3.44 6.36 9.69
CA LEU A 95 -3.07 5.08 9.10
C LEU A 95 -3.85 3.95 9.78
N LEU A 96 -4.26 2.97 8.99
CA LEU A 96 -4.91 1.73 9.47
C LEU A 96 -4.02 0.54 9.16
N MET A 97 -3.71 -0.26 10.18
CA MET A 97 -2.95 -1.50 10.06
C MET A 97 -3.80 -2.71 10.47
N LYS A 98 -3.64 -3.80 9.74
CA LYS A 98 -4.19 -5.10 10.08
C LYS A 98 -3.27 -5.81 11.07
N GLY A 99 -3.80 -6.23 12.22
CA GLY A 99 -3.16 -7.17 13.14
C GLY A 99 -3.62 -8.61 12.89
N LEU A 100 -3.79 -9.40 13.94
CA LEU A 100 -4.15 -10.83 13.89
C LEU A 100 -5.66 -11.04 13.69
N LEU A 101 -6.22 -10.61 12.55
CA LEU A 101 -7.59 -10.90 12.16
C LEU A 101 -7.67 -11.36 10.71
N SER A 102 -8.79 -11.98 10.33
CA SER A 102 -8.95 -12.43 8.95
C SER A 102 -9.02 -11.25 7.97
N THR A 103 -8.47 -11.45 6.77
CA THR A 103 -8.53 -10.43 5.70
C THR A 103 -9.98 -10.09 5.33
N ASP A 104 -10.89 -11.06 5.36
CA ASP A 104 -12.32 -10.85 5.11
C ASP A 104 -12.93 -9.83 6.09
N LYS A 105 -12.74 -10.01 7.41
CA LYS A 105 -13.26 -9.10 8.42
C LYS A 105 -12.68 -7.68 8.28
N TYR A 106 -11.38 -7.60 8.01
CA TYR A 106 -10.68 -6.34 7.82
C TYR A 106 -11.19 -5.59 6.59
N MET A 107 -11.27 -6.28 5.43
CA MET A 107 -11.77 -5.69 4.19
C MET A 107 -13.25 -5.33 4.27
N ARG A 108 -14.06 -6.14 4.94
CA ARG A 108 -15.48 -5.87 5.15
C ARG A 108 -15.71 -4.58 5.94
N ALA A 109 -14.87 -4.29 6.93
CA ALA A 109 -14.94 -3.03 7.68
C ALA A 109 -14.54 -1.82 6.80
N ILE A 110 -13.44 -1.94 6.03
CA ILE A 110 -12.95 -0.88 5.12
C ILE A 110 -13.97 -0.57 4.01
N LEU A 111 -14.57 -1.62 3.42
CA LEU A 111 -15.48 -1.52 2.28
C LEU A 111 -16.94 -1.29 2.67
N ASN A 112 -17.24 -1.12 3.96
CA ASN A 112 -18.59 -0.83 4.41
C ASN A 112 -19.08 0.47 3.76
N LYS A 113 -20.26 0.43 3.11
CA LYS A 113 -20.77 1.55 2.32
C LYS A 113 -21.11 2.79 3.14
N GLU A 114 -21.50 2.62 4.40
CA GLU A 114 -21.94 3.69 5.28
C GLU A 114 -20.82 4.18 6.22
N GLN A 115 -20.02 3.25 6.75
CA GLN A 115 -19.06 3.49 7.81
C GLN A 115 -17.61 3.18 7.42
N GLY A 116 -17.37 2.72 6.20
CA GLY A 116 -16.04 2.38 5.70
C GLY A 116 -15.20 3.58 5.29
N LEU A 117 -14.06 3.30 4.68
CA LEU A 117 -13.07 4.29 4.28
C LEU A 117 -13.08 4.58 2.78
N LEU A 118 -13.78 3.78 1.98
CA LEU A 118 -13.79 3.93 0.54
C LEU A 118 -14.90 4.90 0.11
N ASP A 119 -14.54 5.96 -0.60
CA ASP A 119 -15.50 6.88 -1.20
C ASP A 119 -16.36 6.20 -2.28
N PRO A 120 -17.61 6.61 -2.49
CA PRO A 120 -18.46 6.05 -3.53
C PRO A 120 -17.80 6.11 -4.92
N GLY A 121 -17.66 4.97 -5.57
CA GLY A 121 -17.06 4.84 -6.90
C GLY A 121 -15.53 4.85 -6.93
N ALA A 122 -14.85 4.98 -5.79
CA ALA A 122 -13.43 4.78 -5.68
C ALA A 122 -13.05 3.30 -5.81
N ILE A 123 -11.83 3.04 -6.25
CA ILE A 123 -11.28 1.70 -6.43
C ILE A 123 -10.21 1.49 -5.37
N LEU A 124 -10.36 0.44 -4.55
CA LEU A 124 -9.32 0.01 -3.63
C LEU A 124 -8.31 -0.86 -4.37
N SER A 125 -7.04 -0.53 -4.24
CA SER A 125 -5.96 -1.28 -4.86
C SER A 125 -4.72 -1.31 -3.96
N HIS A 126 -3.76 -2.14 -4.32
CA HIS A 126 -2.51 -2.32 -3.62
C HIS A 126 -1.34 -1.73 -4.42
N VAL A 127 -0.46 -0.99 -3.75
CA VAL A 127 0.81 -0.51 -4.31
C VAL A 127 1.96 -1.02 -3.44
N THR A 128 2.89 -1.73 -4.06
CA THR A 128 4.13 -2.21 -3.41
C THR A 128 5.31 -1.38 -3.87
N VAL A 129 6.15 -0.98 -2.93
CA VAL A 129 7.47 -0.38 -3.18
C VAL A 129 8.52 -1.40 -2.77
N MET A 130 9.40 -1.75 -3.68
CA MET A 130 10.40 -2.82 -3.49
C MET A 130 11.80 -2.30 -3.78
N GLU A 131 12.77 -2.85 -3.06
CA GLU A 131 14.19 -2.73 -3.35
C GLU A 131 14.71 -4.07 -3.86
N HIS A 132 15.45 -4.06 -4.96
CA HIS A 132 16.02 -5.26 -5.56
C HIS A 132 17.53 -5.08 -5.78
N PRO A 133 18.39 -6.04 -5.33
CA PRO A 133 19.85 -5.90 -5.40
C PRO A 133 20.40 -5.65 -6.81
N GLY A 134 19.76 -6.22 -7.83
CA GLY A 134 20.13 -6.03 -9.24
C GLY A 134 19.57 -4.79 -9.91
N HIS A 135 18.83 -3.93 -9.19
CA HIS A 135 18.20 -2.75 -9.78
C HIS A 135 18.51 -1.49 -8.96
N PRO A 136 19.05 -0.41 -9.56
CA PRO A 136 19.59 0.73 -8.82
C PRO A 136 18.53 1.73 -8.30
N LYS A 137 17.25 1.39 -8.42
CA LYS A 137 16.12 2.24 -8.03
C LYS A 137 15.07 1.42 -7.32
N LEU A 138 14.23 2.09 -6.52
CA LEU A 138 13.01 1.48 -6.01
C LEU A 138 12.07 1.12 -7.18
N LEU A 139 11.54 -0.10 -7.13
CA LEU A 139 10.51 -0.59 -8.03
C LEU A 139 9.15 -0.39 -7.37
N ILE A 140 8.16 0.05 -8.15
CA ILE A 140 6.81 0.26 -7.69
C ILE A 140 5.90 -0.60 -8.54
N ALA A 141 5.15 -1.50 -7.92
CA ALA A 141 4.25 -2.41 -8.60
C ALA A 141 2.83 -2.37 -8.03
N GLY A 142 1.84 -2.68 -8.84
CA GLY A 142 0.43 -2.80 -8.48
C GLY A 142 -0.41 -3.36 -9.64
N ASP A 143 -1.56 -3.97 -9.42
CA ASP A 143 -2.00 -4.52 -8.14
C ASP A 143 -1.40 -5.93 -7.96
N VAL A 144 -0.96 -6.25 -6.75
CA VAL A 144 -0.36 -7.58 -6.47
C VAL A 144 -1.11 -8.33 -5.35
N ALA A 145 -2.22 -7.79 -4.84
CA ALA A 145 -2.84 -8.37 -3.64
C ALA A 145 -4.36 -8.19 -3.48
N VAL A 146 -4.99 -7.22 -4.15
CA VAL A 146 -6.39 -6.85 -3.89
C VAL A 146 -7.30 -7.18 -5.05
N ILE A 147 -6.91 -6.87 -6.29
CA ILE A 147 -7.71 -7.10 -7.49
C ILE A 147 -7.01 -8.17 -8.35
N PRO A 148 -7.45 -9.45 -8.29
CA PRO A 148 -6.77 -10.53 -9.02
C PRO A 148 -6.85 -10.38 -10.54
N GLU A 149 -7.98 -9.88 -11.04
CA GLU A 149 -8.25 -9.72 -12.48
C GLU A 149 -8.88 -8.33 -12.72
N PRO A 150 -8.05 -7.26 -12.75
CA PRO A 150 -8.57 -5.91 -12.87
C PRO A 150 -9.17 -5.64 -14.26
N GLU A 151 -10.35 -5.03 -14.30
CA GLU A 151 -10.94 -4.47 -15.49
C GLU A 151 -10.19 -3.22 -15.96
N PHE A 152 -10.45 -2.77 -17.20
CA PHE A 152 -9.76 -1.62 -17.80
C PHE A 152 -9.82 -0.34 -16.93
N LYS A 153 -10.99 -0.04 -16.35
CA LYS A 153 -11.16 1.10 -15.45
C LYS A 153 -10.31 0.97 -14.17
N GLU A 154 -10.19 -0.24 -13.64
CA GLU A 154 -9.38 -0.54 -12.47
C GLU A 154 -7.89 -0.43 -12.80
N LYS A 155 -7.45 -0.95 -13.96
CA LYS A 155 -6.07 -0.78 -14.43
C LYS A 155 -5.67 0.69 -14.57
N ALA A 156 -6.57 1.53 -15.09
CA ALA A 156 -6.34 2.97 -15.17
C ALA A 156 -6.21 3.63 -13.79
N ALA A 157 -7.03 3.20 -12.81
CA ALA A 157 -6.93 3.68 -11.44
C ALA A 157 -5.64 3.22 -10.75
N ILE A 158 -5.28 1.94 -10.89
CA ILE A 158 -4.02 1.36 -10.39
C ILE A 158 -2.83 2.17 -10.92
N LEU A 159 -2.78 2.43 -12.22
CA LEU A 159 -1.73 3.25 -12.84
C LEU A 159 -1.64 4.63 -12.16
N GLY A 160 -2.78 5.28 -11.93
CA GLY A 160 -2.84 6.56 -11.22
C GLY A 160 -2.26 6.49 -9.81
N TYR A 161 -2.50 5.40 -9.07
CA TYR A 161 -1.95 5.19 -7.73
C TYR A 161 -0.43 4.97 -7.77
N LEU A 162 0.08 4.18 -8.73
CA LEU A 162 1.52 3.98 -8.93
C LEU A 162 2.23 5.32 -9.20
N VAL A 163 1.67 6.14 -10.08
CA VAL A 163 2.20 7.48 -10.40
C VAL A 163 2.20 8.38 -9.16
N LYS A 164 1.14 8.34 -8.36
CA LYS A 164 1.05 9.12 -7.11
C LYS A 164 2.14 8.71 -6.11
N VAL A 165 2.36 7.41 -5.93
CA VAL A 165 3.42 6.89 -5.04
C VAL A 165 4.81 7.25 -5.57
N ALA A 166 5.06 7.07 -6.86
CA ALA A 166 6.34 7.45 -7.48
C ALA A 166 6.67 8.94 -7.28
N LYS A 167 5.68 9.82 -7.45
CA LYS A 167 5.85 11.25 -7.19
C LYS A 167 6.11 11.57 -5.72
N ALA A 168 5.46 10.86 -4.80
CA ALA A 168 5.72 11.01 -3.36
C ALA A 168 7.15 10.60 -3.00
N LEU A 169 7.75 9.66 -3.75
CA LEU A 169 9.16 9.27 -3.65
C LEU A 169 10.13 10.23 -4.39
N GLY A 170 9.64 11.35 -4.92
CA GLY A 170 10.43 12.38 -5.58
C GLY A 170 10.76 12.10 -7.04
N VAL A 171 10.03 11.21 -7.71
CA VAL A 171 10.16 10.98 -9.15
C VAL A 171 9.23 11.95 -9.88
N GLU A 172 9.77 12.97 -10.53
CA GLU A 172 8.98 14.02 -11.21
C GLU A 172 8.15 13.48 -12.37
N THR A 173 8.77 12.66 -13.21
CA THR A 173 8.12 12.02 -14.36
C THR A 173 8.35 10.50 -14.31
N PRO A 174 7.49 9.75 -13.61
CA PRO A 174 7.57 8.30 -13.57
C PRO A 174 7.43 7.68 -14.95
N LYS A 175 8.21 6.61 -15.20
CA LYS A 175 8.02 5.71 -16.34
C LYS A 175 7.22 4.51 -15.85
N VAL A 176 6.14 4.20 -16.54
CA VAL A 176 5.22 3.11 -16.20
C VAL A 176 5.20 2.12 -17.35
N ALA A 177 5.61 0.88 -17.08
CA ALA A 177 5.45 -0.24 -17.98
C ALA A 177 4.12 -0.95 -17.67
N VAL A 178 3.24 -1.05 -18.64
CA VAL A 178 2.02 -1.84 -18.51
C VAL A 178 2.30 -3.23 -19.04
N LEU A 179 2.40 -4.17 -18.07
CA LEU A 179 2.91 -5.51 -18.35
C LEU A 179 1.90 -6.39 -19.09
N ALA A 180 2.41 -7.17 -20.03
CA ALA A 180 1.70 -8.24 -20.70
C ALA A 180 2.66 -9.39 -21.03
N ALA A 181 2.11 -10.57 -21.37
CA ALA A 181 2.89 -11.74 -21.76
C ALA A 181 3.56 -11.62 -23.15
N SER A 182 3.25 -10.57 -23.90
CA SER A 182 3.81 -10.28 -25.22
C SER A 182 3.90 -8.78 -25.42
N GLU A 183 4.92 -8.32 -26.11
CA GLU A 183 5.11 -6.92 -26.49
C GLU A 183 4.31 -6.54 -27.75
N GLN A 184 3.74 -7.54 -28.42
CA GLN A 184 2.84 -7.29 -29.54
C GLN A 184 1.45 -6.89 -29.06
N VAL A 185 0.83 -5.94 -29.77
CA VAL A 185 -0.57 -5.58 -29.51
C VAL A 185 -1.49 -6.68 -30.06
N LEU A 186 -1.98 -7.52 -29.15
CA LEU A 186 -2.82 -8.66 -29.45
C LEU A 186 -4.26 -8.40 -28.98
N PRO A 187 -5.21 -8.09 -29.89
CA PRO A 187 -6.57 -7.69 -29.52
C PRO A 187 -7.35 -8.75 -28.72
N LYS A 188 -6.99 -10.05 -28.86
CA LYS A 188 -7.62 -11.14 -28.12
C LYS A 188 -7.04 -11.36 -26.71
N LEU A 189 -5.92 -10.74 -26.40
CA LEU A 189 -5.28 -10.79 -25.09
C LEU A 189 -5.59 -9.50 -24.34
N SER A 190 -6.47 -9.56 -23.36
CA SER A 190 -6.96 -8.36 -22.63
C SER A 190 -5.82 -7.55 -22.03
N SER A 191 -4.80 -8.20 -21.43
CA SER A 191 -3.65 -7.50 -20.86
C SER A 191 -2.87 -6.70 -21.92
N SER A 192 -2.70 -7.24 -23.13
CA SER A 192 -2.02 -6.57 -24.23
C SER A 192 -2.86 -5.42 -24.81
N ALA A 193 -4.15 -5.66 -25.07
CA ALA A 193 -5.05 -4.64 -25.59
C ALA A 193 -5.20 -3.46 -24.62
N ASP A 194 -5.40 -3.73 -23.34
CA ASP A 194 -5.52 -2.70 -22.29
C ASP A 194 -4.23 -1.91 -22.13
N ALA A 195 -3.07 -2.57 -22.20
CA ALA A 195 -1.77 -1.91 -22.13
C ALA A 195 -1.59 -0.89 -23.26
N ALA A 196 -1.91 -1.29 -24.49
CA ALA A 196 -1.85 -0.39 -25.65
C ALA A 196 -2.82 0.81 -25.53
N LEU A 197 -4.02 0.56 -25.01
CA LEU A 197 -5.00 1.62 -24.75
C LEU A 197 -4.52 2.60 -23.68
N LEU A 198 -3.97 2.12 -22.56
CA LEU A 198 -3.44 2.95 -21.47
C LEU A 198 -2.25 3.80 -21.93
N SER A 199 -1.33 3.21 -22.70
CA SER A 199 -0.23 3.92 -23.34
C SER A 199 -0.77 5.03 -24.24
N LYS A 200 -1.75 4.73 -25.09
CA LYS A 200 -2.35 5.74 -25.97
C LYS A 200 -3.12 6.82 -25.25
N MET A 201 -3.77 6.51 -24.14
CA MET A 201 -4.41 7.49 -23.27
C MET A 201 -3.39 8.46 -22.66
N ALA A 202 -2.19 7.98 -22.32
CA ALA A 202 -1.11 8.84 -21.84
C ALA A 202 -0.60 9.78 -22.94
N ASP A 203 -0.36 9.28 -24.14
CA ASP A 203 0.01 10.09 -25.32
C ASP A 203 -1.01 11.22 -25.60
N ARG A 204 -2.28 10.94 -25.41
CA ARG A 204 -3.39 11.89 -25.61
C ARG A 204 -3.63 12.82 -24.41
N GLY A 205 -2.84 12.68 -23.34
CA GLY A 205 -2.98 13.49 -22.12
C GLY A 205 -4.21 13.16 -21.26
N GLN A 206 -4.86 12.02 -21.47
CA GLN A 206 -5.94 11.51 -20.63
C GLN A 206 -5.37 10.95 -19.31
N ILE A 207 -4.19 10.33 -19.36
CA ILE A 207 -3.36 9.98 -18.20
C ILE A 207 -2.22 10.98 -18.14
N LYS A 208 -2.07 11.66 -17.01
CA LYS A 208 -1.12 12.75 -16.84
C LYS A 208 -0.05 12.46 -15.81
N GLY A 209 1.12 13.06 -16.02
CA GLY A 209 2.19 13.10 -15.02
C GLY A 209 3.07 11.87 -14.98
N ALA A 210 3.05 11.05 -16.04
CA ALA A 210 3.93 9.91 -16.24
C ALA A 210 4.15 9.69 -17.74
N LEU A 211 5.22 8.99 -18.09
CA LEU A 211 5.39 8.33 -19.39
C LEU A 211 4.87 6.89 -19.22
N VAL A 212 3.96 6.48 -20.07
CA VAL A 212 3.32 5.16 -20.00
C VAL A 212 3.55 4.44 -21.30
N ASP A 213 4.05 3.22 -21.24
CA ASP A 213 4.22 2.36 -22.39
C ASP A 213 3.78 0.93 -22.12
N GLY A 214 3.39 0.22 -23.17
CA GLY A 214 2.90 -1.16 -23.12
C GLY A 214 2.07 -1.52 -24.35
N PRO A 215 1.89 -2.82 -24.63
CA PRO A 215 2.26 -3.97 -23.78
C PRO A 215 3.78 -4.17 -23.70
N MET A 216 4.29 -4.58 -22.55
CA MET A 216 5.71 -4.77 -22.30
C MET A 216 5.95 -6.01 -21.45
N ALA A 217 6.98 -6.78 -21.77
CA ALA A 217 7.45 -7.86 -20.90
C ALA A 217 8.26 -7.28 -19.72
N LEU A 218 8.32 -8.01 -18.60
CA LEU A 218 8.96 -7.51 -17.39
C LEU A 218 10.47 -7.27 -17.57
N ASP A 219 11.14 -8.17 -18.27
CA ASP A 219 12.57 -8.06 -18.58
C ASP A 219 12.85 -6.87 -19.49
N GLY A 220 12.06 -6.66 -20.56
CA GLY A 220 12.14 -5.47 -21.41
C GLY A 220 11.91 -4.16 -20.65
N ALA A 221 11.09 -4.18 -19.59
CA ALA A 221 10.83 -3.02 -18.75
C ALA A 221 11.98 -2.69 -17.77
N LEU A 222 12.77 -3.68 -17.34
CA LEU A 222 13.74 -3.52 -16.24
C LEU A 222 15.20 -3.65 -16.70
N ASP A 223 15.49 -4.44 -17.72
CA ASP A 223 16.83 -4.70 -18.20
C ASP A 223 17.12 -3.98 -19.52
N PRO A 224 18.14 -3.10 -19.57
CA PRO A 224 18.52 -2.40 -20.79
C PRO A 224 19.02 -3.31 -21.92
N GLU A 225 19.51 -4.51 -21.62
CA GLU A 225 19.96 -5.46 -22.61
C GLU A 225 18.76 -6.12 -23.30
N SER A 226 17.80 -6.60 -22.51
CA SER A 226 16.52 -7.15 -23.01
C SER A 226 15.70 -6.13 -23.82
N ALA A 227 15.77 -4.85 -23.44
CA ALA A 227 15.07 -3.78 -24.15
C ALA A 227 15.66 -3.41 -25.53
N ARG A 228 16.78 -4.02 -25.94
CA ARG A 228 17.46 -3.76 -27.25
C ARG A 228 17.18 -4.82 -28.31
N ILE A 229 16.50 -5.89 -27.93
CA ILE A 229 16.15 -7.00 -28.81
C ILE A 229 14.79 -6.70 -29.46
#